data_1ea35c265877af760e09117c47db3c57
#
_entry.id   1ea35c265877af760e09117c47db3c57
#
_cell.length_a   1.000
_cell.length_b   1.000
_cell.length_c   1.000
_cell.angle_alpha   90.00
_cell.angle_beta   90.00
_cell.angle_gamma   90.00
#
_symmetry.space_group_name_H-M   'P 1'
#
loop_
_entity.id
_entity.type
_entity.pdbx_description
1 polymer ?
#
loop_
_entity_poly.entity_id
_entity_poly.type
_entity_poly.pdbx_seq_one_letter_code
_entity_poly.pdbx_strand_id
1 'polypeptide(L)'
;VKPLTISSVEDLTKLAVFVPQEHLEKVRTAICKAGAGQIGNYAECTFAVAGTGSFKPLDGTNPFIGNVNKLEQVAEYRLETIMPTKIVNKVLKALLKAHPYEEVAYDLYKLENTINENGLGRIGVLEKPLTMEKFLEKVKTLLKLQNVRFVGNSDKIIKKVAICSGSGAEFIVKSAYQGA
;
A
#
# COMPACT_ATOMS: atom_id res chain seq x y z
N VAL A 1 -12.56 -3.46 12.44
CA VAL A 1 -12.13 -4.86 12.24
C VAL A 1 -10.66 -4.86 11.87
N LYS A 2 -9.86 -5.74 12.51
CA LYS A 2 -8.43 -5.91 12.23
C LYS A 2 -8.07 -7.40 12.18
N PRO A 3 -6.91 -7.79 11.62
CA PRO A 3 -6.43 -9.17 11.71
C PRO A 3 -6.31 -9.63 13.16
N LEU A 4 -6.66 -10.88 13.43
CA LEU A 4 -6.47 -11.51 14.74
C LEU A 4 -4.99 -11.80 15.00
N THR A 5 -4.30 -12.20 13.93
CA THR A 5 -2.84 -12.37 13.93
C THR A 5 -2.30 -11.76 12.64
N ILE A 6 -1.32 -10.87 12.77
CA ILE A 6 -0.62 -10.30 11.61
C ILE A 6 0.40 -11.34 11.15
N SER A 7 0.31 -11.75 9.88
CA SER A 7 1.24 -12.68 9.24
C SER A 7 2.22 -11.96 8.30
N SER A 8 1.80 -10.84 7.72
CA SER A 8 2.65 -10.00 6.89
C SER A 8 2.10 -8.58 6.84
N VAL A 9 2.98 -7.65 6.60
CA VAL A 9 2.68 -6.26 6.26
C VAL A 9 3.14 -6.00 4.83
N GLU A 10 2.55 -5.04 4.18
CA GLU A 10 2.97 -4.65 2.84
C GLU A 10 3.97 -3.50 2.95
N ASP A 11 5.21 -3.78 2.55
CA ASP A 11 6.29 -2.81 2.54
C ASP A 11 6.03 -1.72 1.49
N LEU A 12 6.43 -0.50 1.82
CA LEU A 12 6.37 0.64 0.94
C LEU A 12 7.77 1.04 0.44
N THR A 13 7.79 1.50 -0.79
CA THR A 13 8.97 2.12 -1.41
C THR A 13 8.61 3.54 -1.85
N LYS A 14 9.46 4.52 -1.52
CA LYS A 14 9.40 5.86 -2.08
C LYS A 14 10.22 5.89 -3.37
N LEU A 15 9.65 6.45 -4.41
CA LEU A 15 10.34 6.85 -5.64
C LEU A 15 10.59 8.35 -5.57
N ALA A 16 11.81 8.76 -5.86
CA ALA A 16 12.17 10.13 -6.21
C ALA A 16 12.76 10.11 -7.62
N VAL A 17 12.29 10.97 -8.51
CA VAL A 17 12.78 11.08 -9.90
C VAL A 17 12.92 12.53 -10.28
N PHE A 18 13.94 12.85 -11.08
CA PHE A 18 14.23 14.20 -11.53
C PHE A 18 13.74 14.36 -12.96
N VAL A 19 12.82 15.31 -13.19
CA VAL A 19 12.06 15.40 -14.46
C VAL A 19 12.10 16.83 -14.97
N PRO A 20 12.45 17.07 -16.25
CA PRO A 20 12.31 18.39 -16.85
C PRO A 20 10.87 18.91 -16.75
N GLN A 21 10.73 20.21 -16.50
CA GLN A 21 9.43 20.83 -16.21
C GLN A 21 8.34 20.47 -17.24
N GLU A 22 8.69 20.48 -18.52
CA GLU A 22 7.75 20.21 -19.62
C GLU A 22 7.22 18.75 -19.62
N HIS A 23 7.94 17.84 -18.98
CA HIS A 23 7.61 16.42 -18.93
C HIS A 23 6.99 15.97 -17.59
N LEU A 24 6.91 16.86 -16.61
CA LEU A 24 6.46 16.54 -15.25
C LEU A 24 5.09 15.82 -15.23
N GLU A 25 4.09 16.41 -15.89
CA GLU A 25 2.72 15.86 -15.89
C GLU A 25 2.61 14.53 -16.64
N LYS A 26 3.38 14.37 -17.71
CA LYS A 26 3.43 13.11 -18.46
C LYS A 26 3.99 11.98 -17.60
N VAL A 27 5.11 12.24 -16.92
CA VAL A 27 5.76 11.27 -16.04
C VAL A 27 4.89 10.96 -14.82
N ARG A 28 4.37 12.00 -14.14
CA ARG A 28 3.45 11.86 -13.00
C ARG A 28 2.26 10.97 -13.35
N THR A 29 1.59 11.27 -14.46
CA THR A 29 0.43 10.49 -14.92
C THR A 29 0.80 9.04 -15.22
N ALA A 30 1.95 8.79 -15.83
CA ALA A 30 2.39 7.44 -16.17
C ALA A 30 2.64 6.57 -14.92
N ILE A 31 3.36 7.10 -13.93
CA ILE A 31 3.66 6.36 -12.70
C ILE A 31 2.41 6.14 -11.84
N CYS A 32 1.51 7.13 -11.78
CA CYS A 32 0.24 6.99 -11.06
C CYS A 32 -0.69 5.95 -11.70
N LYS A 33 -0.82 5.95 -13.04
CA LYS A 33 -1.55 4.90 -13.77
C LYS A 33 -0.95 3.51 -13.58
N ALA A 34 0.34 3.41 -13.32
CA ALA A 34 1.00 2.14 -12.98
C ALA A 34 0.71 1.68 -11.54
N GLY A 35 0.14 2.53 -10.69
CA GLY A 35 -0.30 2.25 -9.33
C GLY A 35 0.47 2.96 -8.22
N ALA A 36 1.38 3.88 -8.54
CA ALA A 36 2.03 4.72 -7.54
C ALA A 36 1.07 5.78 -6.98
N GLY A 37 1.33 6.26 -5.77
CA GLY A 37 0.61 7.37 -5.16
C GLY A 37 -0.73 7.01 -4.51
N GLN A 38 -0.93 5.75 -4.11
CA GLN A 38 -2.10 5.37 -3.33
C GLN A 38 -1.82 5.53 -1.84
N ILE A 39 -2.59 6.36 -1.14
CA ILE A 39 -2.51 6.56 0.32
C ILE A 39 -3.94 6.49 0.88
N GLY A 40 -4.28 5.36 1.50
CA GLY A 40 -5.65 5.12 1.97
C GLY A 40 -6.67 5.26 0.83
N ASN A 41 -7.61 6.17 0.96
CA ASN A 41 -8.63 6.47 -0.04
C ASN A 41 -8.24 7.58 -1.03
N TYR A 42 -6.98 8.03 -1.00
CA TYR A 42 -6.46 9.03 -1.94
C TYR A 42 -5.58 8.37 -2.98
N ALA A 43 -5.77 8.75 -4.23
CA ALA A 43 -4.96 8.31 -5.37
C ALA A 43 -4.11 9.47 -5.91
N GLU A 44 -3.10 9.13 -6.71
CA GLU A 44 -2.20 10.08 -7.37
C GLU A 44 -1.47 11.04 -6.42
N CYS A 45 -1.24 10.59 -5.16
CA CYS A 45 -0.50 11.36 -4.16
C CYS A 45 0.96 11.48 -4.59
N THR A 46 1.35 12.67 -4.97
CA THR A 46 2.71 13.01 -5.38
C THR A 46 3.13 14.34 -4.74
N PHE A 47 4.42 14.55 -4.62
CA PHE A 47 4.99 15.82 -4.23
C PHE A 47 6.05 16.21 -5.24
N ALA A 48 6.03 17.46 -5.71
CA ALA A 48 7.01 17.95 -6.66
C ALA A 48 7.61 19.26 -6.17
N VAL A 49 8.92 19.37 -6.24
CA VAL A 49 9.67 20.56 -5.89
C VAL A 49 10.62 20.93 -7.03
N ALA A 50 10.63 22.20 -7.43
CA ALA A 50 11.51 22.72 -8.45
C ALA A 50 12.96 22.80 -7.95
N GLY A 51 13.89 22.50 -8.82
CA GLY A 51 15.32 22.56 -8.55
C GLY A 51 16.13 22.71 -9.84
N THR A 52 17.44 22.60 -9.71
CA THR A 52 18.38 22.61 -10.84
C THR A 52 19.18 21.33 -10.84
N GLY A 53 18.98 20.51 -11.87
CA GLY A 53 19.82 19.34 -12.15
C GLY A 53 21.08 19.77 -12.88
N SER A 54 22.19 19.06 -12.65
CA SER A 54 23.43 19.26 -13.42
C SER A 54 23.99 17.92 -13.85
N PHE A 55 24.45 17.84 -15.10
CA PHE A 55 25.08 16.65 -15.66
C PHE A 55 26.04 17.02 -16.77
N LYS A 56 26.94 16.10 -17.09
CA LYS A 56 27.88 16.25 -18.20
C LYS A 56 27.77 15.00 -19.07
N PRO A 57 27.18 15.11 -20.28
CA PRO A 57 27.16 14.00 -21.23
C PRO A 57 28.60 13.64 -21.63
N LEU A 58 28.91 12.36 -21.67
CA LEU A 58 30.22 11.84 -22.09
C LEU A 58 30.15 11.30 -23.52
N ASP A 59 31.32 10.99 -24.09
CA ASP A 59 31.42 10.40 -25.43
C ASP A 59 30.57 9.10 -25.50
N GLY A 60 29.82 8.96 -26.59
CA GLY A 60 28.92 7.82 -26.83
C GLY A 60 27.48 8.00 -26.34
N THR A 61 27.17 9.13 -25.69
CA THR A 61 25.79 9.45 -25.30
C THR A 61 25.07 10.23 -26.42
N ASN A 62 23.73 10.12 -26.43
CA ASN A 62 22.84 10.93 -27.27
C ASN A 62 21.89 11.76 -26.37
N PRO A 63 22.37 12.84 -25.74
CA PRO A 63 21.62 13.53 -24.71
C PRO A 63 20.38 14.22 -25.28
N PHE A 64 19.26 14.12 -24.59
CA PHE A 64 18.03 14.85 -24.93
C PHE A 64 18.22 16.37 -24.78
N ILE A 65 19.03 16.81 -23.80
CA ILE A 65 19.39 18.21 -23.56
C ILE A 65 20.89 18.31 -23.43
N GLY A 66 21.48 19.38 -23.97
CA GLY A 66 22.88 19.71 -23.81
C GLY A 66 23.82 19.10 -24.85
N ASN A 67 25.11 19.30 -24.65
CA ASN A 67 26.16 18.88 -25.57
C ASN A 67 27.17 17.97 -24.88
N VAL A 68 27.71 17.03 -25.65
CA VAL A 68 28.75 16.11 -25.16
C VAL A 68 29.96 16.89 -24.64
N ASN A 69 30.49 16.44 -23.50
CA ASN A 69 31.63 16.99 -22.77
C ASN A 69 31.46 18.41 -22.18
N LYS A 70 30.22 18.96 -22.16
CA LYS A 70 29.90 20.20 -21.46
C LYS A 70 29.09 19.93 -20.22
N LEU A 71 29.35 20.72 -19.15
CA LEU A 71 28.49 20.71 -17.95
C LEU A 71 27.22 21.50 -18.28
N GLU A 72 26.10 20.83 -18.18
CA GLU A 72 24.78 21.41 -18.39
C GLU A 72 24.05 21.61 -17.05
N GLN A 73 23.21 22.62 -16.99
CA GLN A 73 22.29 22.89 -15.88
C GLN A 73 20.88 23.01 -16.43
N VAL A 74 19.95 22.24 -15.86
CA VAL A 74 18.58 22.15 -16.34
C VAL A 74 17.61 22.38 -15.18
N ALA A 75 16.56 23.18 -15.44
CA ALA A 75 15.46 23.32 -14.51
C ALA A 75 14.66 22.01 -14.49
N GLU A 76 14.61 21.37 -13.35
CA GLU A 76 13.94 20.09 -13.15
C GLU A 76 13.05 20.13 -11.92
N TYR A 77 12.08 19.21 -11.88
CA TYR A 77 11.32 18.92 -10.69
C TYR A 77 11.79 17.61 -10.08
N ARG A 78 12.05 17.61 -8.79
CA ARG A 78 12.13 16.39 -8.01
C ARG A 78 10.70 15.94 -7.71
N LEU A 79 10.22 14.91 -8.41
CA LEU A 79 8.92 14.31 -8.23
C LEU A 79 9.04 13.11 -7.30
N GLU A 80 8.27 13.13 -6.21
CA GLU A 80 8.24 12.06 -5.22
C GLU A 80 6.87 11.43 -5.11
N THR A 81 6.84 10.12 -4.91
CA THR A 81 5.63 9.36 -4.61
C THR A 81 5.98 8.08 -3.85
N ILE A 82 4.96 7.42 -3.29
CA ILE A 82 5.12 6.12 -2.64
C ILE A 82 4.34 5.04 -3.38
N MET A 83 4.78 3.79 -3.21
CA MET A 83 4.10 2.64 -3.79
C MET A 83 4.36 1.38 -2.97
N PRO A 84 3.47 0.37 -3.03
CA PRO A 84 3.79 -0.96 -2.55
C PRO A 84 5.04 -1.52 -3.24
N THR A 85 5.98 -2.05 -2.47
CA THR A 85 7.26 -2.57 -3.00
C THR A 85 7.07 -3.62 -4.10
N LYS A 86 6.00 -4.41 -4.03
CA LYS A 86 5.68 -5.44 -5.04
C LYS A 86 5.41 -4.91 -6.45
N ILE A 87 5.04 -3.62 -6.59
CA ILE A 87 4.76 -3.02 -7.91
C ILE A 87 5.87 -2.12 -8.43
N VAL A 88 7.01 -2.00 -7.73
CA VAL A 88 8.14 -1.14 -8.12
C VAL A 88 8.54 -1.37 -9.57
N ASN A 89 8.76 -2.60 -10.00
CA ASN A 89 9.16 -2.91 -11.37
C ASN A 89 8.14 -2.46 -12.43
N LYS A 90 6.83 -2.53 -12.10
CA LYS A 90 5.78 -2.05 -13.00
C LYS A 90 5.80 -0.53 -13.13
N VAL A 91 5.99 0.17 -12.01
CA VAL A 91 6.08 1.64 -11.98
C VAL A 91 7.35 2.12 -12.68
N LEU A 92 8.50 1.48 -12.47
CA LEU A 92 9.75 1.83 -13.16
C LEU A 92 9.65 1.65 -14.68
N LYS A 93 9.02 0.58 -15.16
CA LYS A 93 8.77 0.42 -16.60
C LYS A 93 7.94 1.57 -17.18
N ALA A 94 6.92 2.03 -16.45
CA ALA A 94 6.10 3.16 -16.88
C ALA A 94 6.88 4.49 -16.83
N LEU A 95 7.69 4.69 -15.79
CA LEU A 95 8.58 5.82 -15.63
C LEU A 95 9.56 5.94 -16.81
N LEU A 96 10.35 4.91 -17.05
CA LEU A 96 11.38 4.88 -18.10
C LEU A 96 10.81 5.08 -19.50
N LYS A 97 9.60 4.57 -19.74
CA LYS A 97 8.88 4.79 -21.02
C LYS A 97 8.39 6.22 -21.20
N ALA A 98 8.01 6.90 -20.11
CA ALA A 98 7.43 8.25 -20.15
C ALA A 98 8.47 9.36 -20.10
N HIS A 99 9.63 9.08 -19.48
CA HIS A 99 10.72 10.03 -19.28
C HIS A 99 11.41 10.36 -20.60
N PRO A 100 11.84 11.62 -20.84
CA PRO A 100 12.51 12.00 -22.10
C PRO A 100 13.98 11.57 -22.18
N TYR A 101 14.64 11.35 -21.02
CA TYR A 101 16.07 11.02 -20.98
C TYR A 101 16.34 9.55 -21.32
N GLU A 102 17.47 9.29 -21.96
CA GLU A 102 17.95 7.92 -22.20
C GLU A 102 18.41 7.24 -20.88
N GLU A 103 19.06 8.02 -20.00
CA GLU A 103 19.45 7.59 -18.67
C GLU A 103 18.70 8.42 -17.63
N VAL A 104 17.79 7.79 -16.93
CA VAL A 104 16.89 8.47 -15.97
C VAL A 104 17.49 8.43 -14.58
N ALA A 105 17.70 9.59 -13.97
CA ALA A 105 18.08 9.70 -12.57
C ALA A 105 16.85 9.50 -11.67
N TYR A 106 16.86 8.44 -10.88
CA TYR A 106 15.83 8.16 -9.88
C TYR A 106 16.41 7.40 -8.69
N ASP A 107 15.77 7.57 -7.54
CA ASP A 107 16.12 6.89 -6.31
C ASP A 107 14.93 6.09 -5.77
N LEU A 108 15.23 4.95 -5.16
CA LEU A 108 14.26 4.13 -4.43
C LEU A 108 14.65 4.05 -2.96
N TYR A 109 13.75 4.48 -2.08
CA TYR A 109 13.94 4.41 -0.64
C TYR A 109 12.97 3.39 -0.05
N LYS A 110 13.48 2.40 0.68
CA LYS A 110 12.61 1.55 1.50
C LYS A 110 12.09 2.37 2.67
N LEU A 111 10.77 2.32 2.90
CA LEU A 111 10.12 3.02 4.01
C LEU A 111 9.90 2.07 5.20
N GLU A 112 9.99 2.62 6.40
CA GLU A 112 9.65 1.88 7.64
C GLU A 112 8.14 1.78 7.85
N ASN A 113 7.37 2.76 7.36
CA ASN A 113 5.92 2.69 7.39
C ASN A 113 5.41 1.64 6.41
N THR A 114 4.39 0.91 6.85
CA THR A 114 3.79 -0.20 6.12
C THR A 114 2.30 0.04 5.92
N ILE A 115 1.72 -0.65 4.95
CA ILE A 115 0.29 -0.68 4.70
C ILE A 115 -0.24 -2.11 4.70
N ASN A 116 -1.56 -2.24 4.86
CA ASN A 116 -2.26 -3.53 4.76
C ASN A 116 -1.67 -4.63 5.66
N GLU A 117 -2.07 -4.63 6.92
CA GLU A 117 -1.82 -5.77 7.79
C GLU A 117 -2.59 -6.99 7.29
N ASN A 118 -1.87 -7.93 6.70
CA ASN A 118 -2.42 -9.23 6.32
C ASN A 118 -2.27 -10.22 7.46
N GLY A 119 -3.28 -11.06 7.66
CA GLY A 119 -3.21 -12.03 8.75
C GLY A 119 -4.39 -12.98 8.78
N LEU A 120 -4.24 -13.98 9.64
CA LEU A 120 -5.27 -14.99 9.87
C LEU A 120 -6.35 -14.46 10.81
N GLY A 121 -7.58 -14.89 10.54
CA GLY A 121 -8.75 -14.48 11.29
C GLY A 121 -9.02 -12.98 11.23
N ARG A 122 -10.09 -12.58 11.86
CA ARG A 122 -10.47 -11.18 12.04
C ARG A 122 -11.05 -11.00 13.43
N ILE A 123 -10.78 -9.85 14.05
CA ILE A 123 -11.38 -9.46 15.32
C ILE A 123 -11.99 -8.05 15.17
N GLY A 124 -13.15 -7.84 15.75
CA GLY A 124 -13.82 -6.56 15.68
C GLY A 124 -14.88 -6.40 16.76
N VAL A 125 -15.30 -5.16 16.97
CA VAL A 125 -16.38 -4.80 17.88
C VAL A 125 -17.68 -4.74 17.08
N LEU A 126 -18.77 -5.25 17.65
CA LEU A 126 -20.11 -5.12 17.08
C LEU A 126 -20.59 -3.67 17.23
N GLU A 127 -21.32 -3.16 16.25
CA GLU A 127 -21.94 -1.83 16.34
C GLU A 127 -22.88 -1.71 17.51
N LYS A 128 -23.63 -2.79 17.79
CA LYS A 128 -24.51 -2.91 18.95
C LYS A 128 -24.24 -4.24 19.65
N PRO A 129 -24.14 -4.26 20.99
CA PRO A 129 -24.06 -5.50 21.74
C PRO A 129 -25.27 -6.39 21.46
N LEU A 130 -25.04 -7.70 21.39
CA LEU A 130 -26.09 -8.71 21.17
C LEU A 130 -26.10 -9.71 22.32
N THR A 131 -27.28 -10.22 22.65
CA THR A 131 -27.38 -11.45 23.47
C THR A 131 -26.79 -12.62 22.70
N MET A 132 -26.32 -13.65 23.40
CA MET A 132 -25.79 -14.87 22.78
C MET A 132 -26.79 -15.46 21.77
N GLU A 133 -28.05 -15.55 22.15
CA GLU A 133 -29.14 -16.06 21.29
C GLU A 133 -29.22 -15.31 19.96
N LYS A 134 -29.33 -13.96 20.01
CA LYS A 134 -29.40 -13.12 18.81
C LYS A 134 -28.12 -13.20 17.98
N PHE A 135 -26.97 -13.35 18.63
CA PHE A 135 -25.71 -13.52 17.94
C PHE A 135 -25.67 -14.86 17.18
N LEU A 136 -26.10 -15.96 17.81
CA LEU A 136 -26.16 -17.28 17.16
C LEU A 136 -27.15 -17.32 16.00
N GLU A 137 -28.33 -16.68 16.14
CA GLU A 137 -29.28 -16.52 15.02
C GLU A 137 -28.65 -15.74 13.86
N LYS A 138 -27.94 -14.65 14.15
CA LYS A 138 -27.21 -13.88 13.14
C LYS A 138 -26.17 -14.72 12.43
N VAL A 139 -25.39 -15.54 13.14
CA VAL A 139 -24.39 -16.45 12.58
C VAL A 139 -25.09 -17.49 11.67
N LYS A 140 -26.17 -18.12 12.14
CA LYS A 140 -26.95 -19.08 11.35
C LYS A 140 -27.42 -18.46 10.02
N THR A 141 -28.01 -17.30 10.10
CA THR A 141 -28.56 -16.59 8.93
C THR A 141 -27.46 -16.22 7.92
N LEU A 142 -26.38 -15.59 8.40
CA LEU A 142 -25.30 -15.11 7.53
C LEU A 142 -24.54 -16.27 6.86
N LEU A 143 -24.33 -17.37 7.58
CA LEU A 143 -23.60 -18.54 7.08
C LEU A 143 -24.54 -19.59 6.47
N LYS A 144 -25.85 -19.34 6.41
CA LYS A 144 -26.88 -20.26 5.87
C LYS A 144 -26.83 -21.64 6.53
N LEU A 145 -26.67 -21.67 7.87
CA LEU A 145 -26.56 -22.89 8.65
C LEU A 145 -27.92 -23.25 9.29
N GLN A 146 -28.24 -24.54 9.31
CA GLN A 146 -29.40 -25.03 10.07
C GLN A 146 -29.11 -25.10 11.56
N ASN A 147 -27.89 -25.52 11.95
CA ASN A 147 -27.48 -25.70 13.33
C ASN A 147 -26.10 -25.09 13.59
N VAL A 148 -25.89 -24.58 14.79
CA VAL A 148 -24.60 -24.09 15.27
C VAL A 148 -24.32 -24.72 16.61
N ARG A 149 -23.11 -25.24 16.80
CA ARG A 149 -22.62 -25.67 18.12
C ARG A 149 -21.96 -24.46 18.80
N PHE A 150 -22.28 -24.25 20.07
CA PHE A 150 -21.56 -23.25 20.87
C PHE A 150 -21.18 -23.83 22.24
N VAL A 151 -20.13 -23.24 22.80
CA VAL A 151 -19.67 -23.54 24.16
C VAL A 151 -19.53 -22.21 24.90
N GLY A 152 -20.12 -22.12 26.08
CA GLY A 152 -20.07 -20.91 26.89
C GLY A 152 -21.39 -20.61 27.61
N ASN A 153 -21.46 -19.43 28.24
CA ASN A 153 -22.64 -18.98 28.95
C ASN A 153 -23.64 -18.34 27.98
N SER A 154 -24.88 -18.83 27.99
CA SER A 154 -26.00 -18.30 27.18
C SER A 154 -26.39 -16.86 27.51
N ASP A 155 -26.15 -16.44 28.75
CA ASP A 155 -26.56 -15.10 29.22
C ASP A 155 -25.54 -14.01 28.88
N LYS A 156 -24.43 -14.40 28.27
CA LYS A 156 -23.37 -13.46 27.91
C LYS A 156 -23.81 -12.46 26.85
N ILE A 157 -23.50 -11.19 27.08
CA ILE A 157 -23.66 -10.12 26.09
C ILE A 157 -22.39 -10.06 25.21
N ILE A 158 -22.56 -10.25 23.93
CA ILE A 158 -21.48 -10.23 22.94
C ILE A 158 -21.27 -8.80 22.47
N LYS A 159 -20.05 -8.27 22.69
CA LYS A 159 -19.61 -6.94 22.26
C LYS A 159 -18.51 -7.01 21.21
N LYS A 160 -17.66 -8.03 21.31
CA LYS A 160 -16.51 -8.23 20.43
C LYS A 160 -16.52 -9.66 19.89
N VAL A 161 -16.13 -9.82 18.65
CA VAL A 161 -16.17 -11.11 17.96
C VAL A 161 -14.81 -11.32 17.27
N ALA A 162 -14.28 -12.53 17.43
CA ALA A 162 -13.19 -13.02 16.60
C ALA A 162 -13.72 -14.13 15.68
N ILE A 163 -13.24 -14.16 14.46
CA ILE A 163 -13.59 -15.18 13.46
C ILE A 163 -12.34 -15.68 12.77
N CYS A 164 -12.24 -16.99 12.59
CA CYS A 164 -11.21 -17.63 11.80
C CYS A 164 -11.84 -18.75 11.00
N SER A 165 -11.56 -18.80 9.71
CA SER A 165 -11.97 -19.91 8.83
C SER A 165 -10.98 -21.08 8.96
N GLY A 166 -11.47 -22.31 8.71
CA GLY A 166 -10.65 -23.52 8.77
C GLY A 166 -10.22 -23.88 10.20
N SER A 167 -8.96 -24.21 10.40
CA SER A 167 -8.42 -24.66 11.70
C SER A 167 -8.09 -23.48 12.62
N GLY A 168 -9.09 -22.90 13.26
CA GLY A 168 -8.97 -21.71 14.12
C GLY A 168 -8.72 -21.98 15.60
N ALA A 169 -8.60 -23.24 16.02
CA ALA A 169 -8.51 -23.59 17.46
C ALA A 169 -7.33 -22.92 18.17
N GLU A 170 -6.20 -22.79 17.52
CA GLU A 170 -5.00 -22.12 18.07
C GLU A 170 -5.21 -20.65 18.42
N PHE A 171 -6.23 -20.00 17.84
CA PHE A 171 -6.52 -18.59 18.07
C PHE A 171 -7.54 -18.34 19.19
N ILE A 172 -8.14 -19.37 19.79
CA ILE A 172 -9.16 -19.21 20.84
C ILE A 172 -8.58 -18.46 22.03
N VAL A 173 -7.44 -18.90 22.56
CA VAL A 173 -6.79 -18.27 23.70
C VAL A 173 -6.41 -16.82 23.38
N LYS A 174 -5.83 -16.58 22.21
CA LYS A 174 -5.45 -15.24 21.77
C LYS A 174 -6.66 -14.31 21.61
N SER A 175 -7.78 -14.83 21.10
CA SER A 175 -9.03 -14.09 20.97
C SER A 175 -9.58 -13.69 22.34
N ALA A 176 -9.58 -14.61 23.30
CA ALA A 176 -10.02 -14.34 24.66
C ALA A 176 -9.17 -13.26 25.36
N TYR A 177 -7.84 -13.30 25.21
CA TYR A 177 -6.95 -12.23 25.71
C TYR A 177 -7.23 -10.87 25.07
N GLN A 178 -7.71 -10.86 23.85
CA GLN A 178 -8.13 -9.63 23.17
C GLN A 178 -9.58 -9.22 23.50
N GLY A 179 -10.25 -9.98 24.36
CA GLY A 179 -11.60 -9.69 24.88
C GLY A 179 -12.73 -10.06 23.91
N ALA A 180 -12.53 -11.03 23.03
CA ALA A 180 -13.57 -11.59 22.16
C ALA A 180 -14.21 -12.83 22.80
#